data_2888b94ba53e06c16a9322e6c09f7142
#
_entry.id   2888b94ba53e06c16a9322e6c09f7142
#
_cell.length_a   1.000
_cell.length_b   1.000
_cell.length_c   1.000
_cell.angle_alpha   90.00
_cell.angle_beta   90.00
_cell.angle_gamma   90.00
#
_symmetry.space_group_name_H-M   'P 1'
#
loop_
_entity.id
_entity.type
_entity.pdbx_description
1 polymer ?
#
loop_
_entity_poly.entity_id
_entity_poly.type
_entity_poly.pdbx_seq_one_letter_code
_entity_poly.pdbx_strand_id
1 'polypeptide(L)'
;MTPEDGRQYAYLTLPPEGELRSCVGLVMAGMAARAKVGVEGLDEAVGLLEDFHADDAPTRFRFSLADDGVLAEVEEPLDDGGLRWRTVVELVS
;
A
#
# COMPACT_ATOMS: atom_id res chain seq x y z
N MET A 1 19.07 10.28 2.13
CA MET A 1 18.38 11.40 1.47
C MET A 1 17.03 11.64 2.12
N THR A 2 16.74 12.89 2.44
CA THR A 2 15.47 13.24 3.07
C THR A 2 14.40 13.40 1.97
N PRO A 3 13.22 12.79 2.14
CA PRO A 3 12.13 13.00 1.19
C PRO A 3 11.75 14.48 1.14
N GLU A 4 11.50 15.00 -0.05
CA GLU A 4 11.20 16.41 -0.24
C GLU A 4 9.91 16.84 0.45
N ASP A 5 8.95 15.94 0.53
CA ASP A 5 7.64 16.22 1.13
C ASP A 5 7.54 15.74 2.57
N GLY A 6 8.64 15.25 3.16
CA GLY A 6 8.66 14.76 4.53
C GLY A 6 8.01 13.39 4.71
N ARG A 7 7.56 12.75 3.64
CA ARG A 7 6.93 11.44 3.74
C ARG A 7 7.95 10.33 3.89
N GLN A 8 7.54 9.32 4.64
CA GLN A 8 8.27 8.07 4.73
C GLN A 8 7.58 7.03 3.86
N TYR A 9 8.36 6.35 3.03
CA TYR A 9 7.83 5.34 2.11
C TYR A 9 8.28 3.96 2.54
N ALA A 10 7.38 2.99 2.39
CA ALA A 10 7.69 1.58 2.50
C ALA A 10 7.20 0.89 1.23
N TYR A 11 8.02 0.00 0.70
CA TYR A 11 7.70 -0.73 -0.52
C TYR A 11 7.54 -2.20 -0.20
N LEU A 12 6.54 -2.82 -0.81
CA LEU A 12 6.29 -4.25 -0.66
C LEU A 12 6.07 -4.85 -2.03
N THR A 13 6.86 -5.86 -2.37
CA THR A 13 6.66 -6.62 -3.59
C THR A 13 6.20 -8.02 -3.21
N LEU A 14 5.00 -8.40 -3.66
CA LEU A 14 4.46 -9.73 -3.38
C LEU A 14 4.56 -10.59 -4.63
N PRO A 15 5.22 -11.77 -4.51
CA PRO A 15 5.16 -12.77 -5.58
C PRO A 15 3.71 -13.22 -5.81
N PRO A 16 3.41 -13.79 -6.99
CA PRO A 16 2.05 -14.22 -7.32
C PRO A 16 1.66 -15.52 -6.63
N GLU A 17 1.76 -15.54 -5.30
CA GLU A 17 1.41 -16.69 -4.47
C GLU A 17 0.32 -16.23 -3.51
N GLY A 18 -0.86 -16.85 -3.61
CA GLY A 18 -2.02 -16.44 -2.82
C GLY A 18 -1.80 -16.49 -1.32
N GLU A 19 -0.95 -17.41 -0.85
CA GLU A 19 -0.64 -17.54 0.57
C GLU A 19 0.11 -16.33 1.13
N LEU A 20 0.72 -15.51 0.28
CA LEU A 20 1.44 -14.31 0.70
C LEU A 20 0.56 -13.06 0.72
N ARG A 21 -0.70 -13.19 0.28
CA ARG A 21 -1.60 -12.03 0.16
C ARG A 21 -1.78 -11.29 1.48
N SER A 22 -1.83 -12.02 2.58
CA SER A 22 -2.03 -11.41 3.89
C SER A 22 -0.86 -10.54 4.36
N CYS A 23 0.29 -10.63 3.70
CA CYS A 23 1.44 -9.77 4.04
C CYS A 23 1.09 -8.29 3.87
N VAL A 24 0.22 -7.96 2.93
CA VAL A 24 -0.23 -6.59 2.72
C VAL A 24 -0.89 -6.04 3.98
N GLY A 25 -1.69 -6.87 4.65
CA GLY A 25 -2.36 -6.46 5.88
C GLY A 25 -1.40 -6.16 7.02
N LEU A 26 -0.31 -6.94 7.11
CA LEU A 26 0.69 -6.72 8.14
C LEU A 26 1.39 -5.38 7.95
N VAL A 27 1.77 -5.05 6.71
CA VAL A 27 2.41 -3.77 6.41
C VAL A 27 1.44 -2.62 6.67
N MET A 28 0.20 -2.75 6.19
CA MET A 28 -0.80 -1.69 6.35
C MET A 28 -1.09 -1.43 7.83
N ALA A 29 -1.24 -2.48 8.63
CA ALA A 29 -1.48 -2.34 10.06
C ALA A 29 -0.31 -1.64 10.76
N GLY A 30 0.92 -2.00 10.39
CA GLY A 30 2.11 -1.35 10.95
C GLY A 30 2.17 0.12 10.60
N MET A 31 1.85 0.48 9.36
CA MET A 31 1.84 1.86 8.91
C MET A 31 0.74 2.66 9.62
N ALA A 32 -0.44 2.06 9.76
CA ALA A 32 -1.56 2.72 10.46
C ALA A 32 -1.21 3.00 11.92
N ALA A 33 -0.55 2.05 12.58
CA ALA A 33 -0.12 2.22 13.96
C ALA A 33 0.89 3.37 14.09
N ARG A 34 1.82 3.48 13.15
CA ARG A 34 2.82 4.56 13.16
C ARG A 34 2.18 5.91 12.91
N ALA A 35 1.16 5.96 12.08
CA ALA A 35 0.43 7.20 11.79
C ALA A 35 -0.60 7.54 12.88
N LYS A 36 -0.78 6.66 13.85
CA LYS A 36 -1.78 6.81 14.91
C LYS A 36 -3.20 6.90 14.37
N VAL A 37 -3.43 6.21 13.25
CA VAL A 37 -4.76 6.08 12.65
C VAL A 37 -5.49 4.97 13.38
N GLY A 38 -6.77 5.18 13.65
CA GLY A 38 -7.58 4.17 14.30
C GLY A 38 -7.79 2.94 13.43
N VAL A 39 -8.25 1.86 14.06
CA VAL A 39 -8.45 0.58 13.34
C VAL A 39 -9.75 0.57 12.53
N GLU A 40 -10.60 1.58 12.68
CA GLU A 40 -11.81 1.69 11.87
C GLU A 40 -11.44 1.79 10.40
N GLY A 41 -12.07 0.95 9.59
CA GLY A 41 -11.80 0.93 8.16
C GLY A 41 -10.54 0.19 7.75
N LEU A 42 -9.71 -0.26 8.72
CA LEU A 42 -8.47 -0.96 8.38
C LEU A 42 -8.75 -2.28 7.66
N ASP A 43 -9.73 -3.06 8.14
CA ASP A 43 -10.07 -4.33 7.51
C ASP A 43 -10.53 -4.14 6.08
N GLU A 44 -11.35 -3.12 5.84
CA GLU A 44 -11.82 -2.81 4.49
C GLU A 44 -10.66 -2.37 3.60
N ALA A 45 -9.77 -1.54 4.13
CA ALA A 45 -8.59 -1.08 3.39
C ALA A 45 -7.70 -2.26 3.00
N VAL A 46 -7.46 -3.17 3.92
CA VAL A 46 -6.64 -4.36 3.66
C VAL A 46 -7.30 -5.21 2.57
N GLY A 47 -8.62 -5.40 2.64
CA GLY A 47 -9.35 -6.15 1.62
C GLY A 47 -9.21 -5.55 0.23
N LEU A 48 -9.31 -4.22 0.13
CA LEU A 48 -9.13 -3.53 -1.14
C LEU A 48 -7.73 -3.72 -1.70
N LEU A 49 -6.71 -3.66 -0.84
CA LEU A 49 -5.33 -3.87 -1.28
C LEU A 49 -5.09 -5.31 -1.71
N GLU A 50 -5.64 -6.27 -0.97
CA GLU A 50 -5.49 -7.68 -1.32
C GLU A 50 -6.09 -8.02 -2.68
N ASP A 51 -7.14 -7.32 -3.07
CA ASP A 51 -7.78 -7.53 -4.37
C ASP A 51 -6.85 -7.20 -5.54
N PHE A 52 -5.83 -6.38 -5.30
CA PHE A 52 -4.86 -6.03 -6.34
C PHE A 52 -3.72 -7.04 -6.46
N HIS A 53 -3.62 -7.99 -5.52
CA HIS A 53 -2.57 -9.00 -5.59
C HIS A 53 -2.83 -9.92 -6.77
N ALA A 54 -1.96 -9.84 -7.78
CA ALA A 54 -2.09 -10.65 -8.97
C ALA A 54 -1.62 -12.09 -8.71
N ASP A 55 -2.18 -13.03 -9.45
CA ASP A 55 -1.80 -14.44 -9.34
C ASP A 55 -0.91 -14.91 -10.50
N ASP A 56 -0.54 -13.99 -11.40
CA ASP A 56 0.27 -14.31 -12.58
C ASP A 56 1.55 -13.47 -12.67
N ALA A 57 1.76 -12.51 -11.79
CA ALA A 57 2.94 -11.66 -11.81
C ALA A 57 3.11 -10.99 -10.44
N PRO A 58 4.33 -10.58 -10.08
CA PRO A 58 4.53 -9.85 -8.82
C PRO A 58 3.74 -8.55 -8.79
N THR A 59 3.22 -8.20 -7.61
CA THR A 59 2.49 -6.97 -7.38
C THR A 59 3.31 -6.08 -6.45
N ARG A 60 3.51 -4.83 -6.84
CA ARG A 60 4.27 -3.87 -6.04
C ARG A 60 3.33 -2.87 -5.40
N PHE A 61 3.48 -2.71 -4.10
CA PHE A 61 2.73 -1.74 -3.31
C PHE A 61 3.69 -0.71 -2.74
N ARG A 62 3.20 0.49 -2.57
CA ARG A 62 3.93 1.56 -1.90
C ARG A 62 3.03 2.16 -0.82
N PHE A 63 3.59 2.28 0.38
CA PHE A 63 2.88 2.88 1.50
C PHE A 63 3.62 4.14 1.91
N SER A 64 2.89 5.19 2.22
CA SER A 64 3.52 6.41 2.71
C SER A 64 2.78 6.94 3.93
N LEU A 65 3.55 7.54 4.83
CA LEU A 65 3.03 8.21 6.01
C LEU A 65 2.97 9.70 5.74
N ALA A 66 1.82 10.29 6.00
CA ALA A 66 1.67 11.73 6.08
C ALA A 66 1.41 12.08 7.55
N ASP A 67 1.32 13.36 7.88
CA ASP A 67 1.17 13.80 9.27
C ASP A 67 -0.03 13.16 9.96
N ASP A 68 -1.09 12.92 9.23
CA ASP A 68 -2.37 12.49 9.79
C ASP A 68 -2.94 11.24 9.11
N GLY A 69 -2.12 10.51 8.35
CA GLY A 69 -2.68 9.36 7.66
C GLY A 69 -1.69 8.48 6.94
N VAL A 70 -2.24 7.48 6.29
CA VAL A 70 -1.50 6.50 5.49
C VAL A 70 -2.08 6.49 4.09
N LEU A 71 -1.21 6.53 3.10
CA LEU A 71 -1.56 6.38 1.70
C LEU A 71 -1.00 5.05 1.20
N ALA A 72 -1.85 4.24 0.59
CA ALA A 72 -1.43 2.97 0.00
C ALA A 72 -1.69 2.99 -1.50
N GLU A 73 -0.66 2.60 -2.25
CA GLU A 73 -0.67 2.67 -3.71
C GLU A 73 -0.23 1.34 -4.28
N VAL A 74 -0.67 1.06 -5.50
CA VAL A 74 -0.23 -0.11 -6.26
C VAL A 74 0.37 0.37 -7.58
N GLU A 75 1.45 -0.29 -8.00
CA GLU A 75 2.06 0.01 -9.29
C GLU A 75 1.25 -0.65 -10.41
N GLU A 76 0.92 0.12 -11.43
CA GLU A 76 0.20 -0.42 -12.59
C GLU A 76 0.82 0.05 -13.90
N PRO A 77 0.73 -0.77 -14.96
CA PRO A 77 1.27 -0.37 -16.26
C PRO A 77 0.39 0.67 -16.93
N LEU A 78 1.03 1.54 -17.71
CA LEU A 78 0.36 2.46 -18.60
C LEU A 78 0.33 1.89 -20.01
N ASP A 79 -0.57 2.41 -20.84
CA ASP A 79 -0.70 1.96 -22.24
C ASP A 79 0.57 2.19 -23.06
N ASP A 80 1.39 3.16 -22.67
CA ASP A 80 2.63 3.47 -23.39
C ASP A 80 3.84 2.64 -22.90
N GLY A 81 3.60 1.66 -22.04
CA GLY A 81 4.66 0.80 -21.50
C GLY A 81 5.31 1.36 -20.25
N GLY A 82 4.92 2.54 -19.78
CA GLY A 82 5.39 3.09 -18.52
C GLY A 82 4.66 2.49 -17.34
N LEU A 83 5.04 2.95 -16.15
CA LEU A 83 4.44 2.51 -14.89
C LEU A 83 4.00 3.73 -14.10
N ARG A 84 2.94 3.57 -13.33
CA ARG A 84 2.50 4.61 -12.40
C ARG A 84 2.04 4.00 -11.09
N TRP A 85 2.03 4.83 -10.05
CA TRP A 85 1.46 4.46 -8.76
C TRP A 85 0.00 4.91 -8.72
N ARG A 86 -0.88 3.95 -8.48
CA ARG A 86 -2.31 4.23 -8.35
C ARG A 86 -2.71 4.18 -6.90
N THR A 87 -3.35 5.24 -6.42
CA THR A 87 -3.86 5.29 -5.06
C THR A 87 -5.02 4.30 -4.90
N VAL A 88 -4.92 3.42 -3.93
CA VAL A 88 -5.97 2.46 -3.61
C VAL A 88 -6.70 2.85 -2.35
N VAL A 89 -5.95 3.25 -1.31
CA VAL A 89 -6.51 3.53 0.00
C VAL A 89 -5.83 4.76 0.57
N GLU A 90 -6.63 5.60 1.23
CA GLU A 90 -6.13 6.69 2.06
C GLU A 90 -6.86 6.62 3.39
N LEU A 91 -6.12 6.39 4.47
CA LEU A 91 -6.66 6.41 5.82
C LEU A 91 -6.19 7.68 6.51
N VAL A 92 -7.14 8.44 7.03
CA VAL A 92 -6.86 9.70 7.73
C VAL A 92 -7.39 9.60 9.15
N SER A 93 -6.65 10.20 10.06
CA SER A 93 -7.05 10.22 11.47
C SER A 93 -8.09 11.31 11.76
#